data_2dcc3519984bbc0f2229c42ffaa6bde9
#
_entry.id   2dcc3519984bbc0f2229c42ffaa6bde9
#
_cell.length_a   1.000
_cell.length_b   1.000
_cell.length_c   1.000
_cell.angle_alpha   90.00
_cell.angle_beta   90.00
_cell.angle_gamma   90.00
#
_symmetry.space_group_name_H-M   'P 1'
#
loop_
_entity.id
_entity.type
_entity.pdbx_description
1 polymer ?
#
loop_
_entity_poly.entity_id
_entity_poly.type
_entity_poly.pdbx_seq_one_letter_code
_entity_poly.pdbx_strand_id
1 'polypeptide(L)' 'MTNKDITIQQLNEQKKEINEKLEHYEFNGPSGKVQQIEDELFEVNDTIKKLNA' A
#
# COMPACT_ATOMS: atom_id res chain seq x y z
N MET A 1 4.39 1.77 22.92
CA MET A 1 4.60 1.91 21.45
C MET A 1 5.24 3.24 21.12
N THR A 2 6.20 3.21 20.23
CA THR A 2 6.82 4.44 19.74
C THR A 2 6.01 5.00 18.58
N ASN A 3 6.24 6.28 18.25
CA ASN A 3 5.59 6.90 17.09
C ASN A 3 5.93 6.15 15.79
N LYS A 4 7.15 5.63 15.72
CA LYS A 4 7.59 4.84 14.57
C LYS A 4 6.73 3.59 14.39
N ASP A 5 6.45 2.88 15.48
CA ASP A 5 5.64 1.66 15.43
C ASP A 5 4.21 1.95 15.00
N ILE A 6 3.64 3.04 15.49
CA ILE A 6 2.29 3.46 15.10
C ILE A 6 2.26 3.80 13.62
N THR A 7 3.27 4.52 13.12
CA THR A 7 3.36 4.89 11.71
C THR A 7 3.46 3.65 10.81
N ILE A 8 4.29 2.69 11.19
CA ILE A 8 4.44 1.44 10.44
C ILE A 8 3.13 0.66 10.43
N GLN A 9 2.44 0.61 11.55
CA GLN A 9 1.15 -0.06 11.64
C GLN A 9 0.12 0.57 10.70
N GLN A 10 0.04 1.90 10.67
CA GLN A 10 -0.87 2.62 9.79
C GLN A 10 -0.54 2.37 8.33
N LEU A 11 0.74 2.34 7.98
CA LEU A 11 1.17 2.07 6.61
C LEU A 11 0.82 0.64 6.20
N ASN A 12 0.96 -0.32 7.11
CA ASN A 12 0.57 -1.70 6.84
C ASN A 12 -0.93 -1.83 6.59
N GLU A 13 -1.76 -1.07 7.32
CA GLU A 13 -3.19 -1.04 7.09
C GLU A 13 -3.52 -0.42 5.74
N GLN A 14 -2.85 0.66 5.36
CA GLN A 14 -3.00 1.26 4.03
C GLN A 14 -2.63 0.27 2.94
N LYS A 15 -1.53 -0.45 3.13
CA LYS A 15 -1.08 -1.47 2.19
C LYS A 15 -2.15 -2.53 1.98
N LYS A 16 -2.78 -2.98 3.06
CA LYS A 16 -3.85 -3.96 2.99
C LYS A 16 -5.02 -3.44 2.18
N GLU A 17 -5.45 -2.21 2.44
CA GLU A 17 -6.54 -1.58 1.70
C GLU A 17 -6.22 -1.45 0.22
N ILE A 18 -4.99 -1.04 -0.08
CA ILE A 18 -4.54 -0.90 -1.48
C ILE A 18 -4.56 -2.26 -2.18
N ASN A 19 -4.10 -3.31 -1.51
CA ASN A 19 -4.14 -4.66 -2.06
C ASN A 19 -5.56 -5.13 -2.35
N GLU A 20 -6.50 -4.83 -1.46
CA GLU A 20 -7.91 -5.17 -1.66
C GLU A 20 -8.48 -4.45 -2.88
N LYS A 21 -8.16 -3.17 -3.04
CA LYS A 21 -8.56 -2.41 -4.21
C LYS A 21 -7.95 -3.00 -5.48
N LEU A 22 -6.69 -3.37 -5.41
CA LEU A 22 -5.99 -3.94 -6.55
C LEU A 22 -6.68 -5.22 -7.02
N GLU A 23 -7.03 -6.12 -6.10
CA GLU A 23 -7.76 -7.34 -6.45
C GLU A 23 -9.09 -7.02 -7.12
N HIS A 24 -9.81 -6.05 -6.58
CA HIS A 24 -11.09 -5.64 -7.14
C HIS A 24 -10.95 -5.13 -8.58
N TYR A 25 -9.95 -4.29 -8.83
CA TYR A 25 -9.74 -3.72 -10.15
C TYR A 25 -9.17 -4.72 -11.15
N GLU A 26 -8.40 -5.69 -10.72
CA GLU A 26 -7.90 -6.74 -11.59
C GLU A 26 -9.04 -7.54 -12.23
N PHE A 27 -10.12 -7.74 -11.48
CA PHE A 27 -11.28 -8.48 -11.99
C PHE A 27 -12.25 -7.62 -12.79
N ASN A 28 -12.44 -6.36 -12.40
CA ASN A 28 -13.55 -5.55 -12.92
C ASN A 28 -13.14 -4.16 -13.39
N GLY A 29 -11.88 -3.77 -13.27
CA GLY A 29 -11.48 -2.40 -13.50
C GLY A 29 -10.67 -2.17 -14.76
N PRO A 30 -10.50 -0.89 -15.15
CA PRO A 30 -9.63 -0.54 -16.25
C PRO A 30 -8.15 -0.71 -15.89
N SER A 31 -7.36 -1.14 -16.85
CA SER A 31 -5.94 -1.44 -16.62
C SER A 31 -5.13 -0.24 -16.15
N GLY A 32 -5.53 0.98 -16.53
CA GLY A 32 -4.84 2.19 -16.09
C GLY A 32 -4.94 2.41 -14.58
N LYS A 33 -6.05 2.01 -13.98
CA LYS A 33 -6.23 2.10 -12.54
C LYS A 33 -5.35 1.11 -11.79
N VAL A 34 -5.20 -0.09 -12.35
CA VAL A 34 -4.34 -1.11 -11.76
C VAL A 34 -2.91 -0.60 -11.65
N GLN A 35 -2.41 0.04 -12.70
CA GLN A 35 -1.06 0.60 -12.71
C GLN A 35 -0.88 1.65 -11.62
N GLN A 36 -1.84 2.56 -11.45
CA GLN A 36 -1.80 3.59 -10.44
C GLN A 36 -1.78 3.00 -9.03
N ILE A 37 -2.59 1.97 -8.81
CA ILE A 37 -2.68 1.32 -7.49
C ILE A 37 -1.38 0.58 -7.18
N GLU A 38 -0.76 -0.06 -8.16
CA GLU A 38 0.53 -0.71 -7.98
C GLU A 38 1.61 0.29 -7.62
N ASP A 39 1.60 1.48 -8.25
CA ASP A 39 2.55 2.55 -7.92
C ASP A 39 2.37 3.03 -6.48
N GLU A 40 1.13 3.20 -6.03
CA GLU A 40 0.85 3.58 -4.65
C GLU A 40 1.34 2.51 -3.68
N LEU A 41 1.10 1.26 -4.00
CA LEU A 41 1.54 0.15 -3.17
C LEU A 41 3.07 0.12 -3.06
N PHE A 42 3.75 0.36 -4.15
CA PHE A 42 5.21 0.43 -4.16
C PHE A 42 5.72 1.54 -3.24
N GLU A 43 5.12 2.73 -3.31
CA GLU A 43 5.51 3.85 -2.46
C GLU A 43 5.31 3.54 -0.98
N VAL A 44 4.18 2.94 -0.62
CA VAL A 44 3.91 2.57 0.75
C VAL A 44 4.93 1.54 1.24
N ASN A 45 5.19 0.53 0.44
CA ASN A 45 6.19 -0.49 0.77
C ASN A 45 7.58 0.10 0.96
N ASP A 46 7.97 1.03 0.09
CA ASP A 46 9.28 1.69 0.17
C ASP A 46 9.40 2.51 1.46
N THR A 47 8.33 3.22 1.81
CA THR A 47 8.28 4.00 3.04
C THR A 47 8.43 3.10 4.28
N ILE A 48 7.72 1.98 4.31
CA ILE A 48 7.82 1.01 5.40
C ILE A 48 9.25 0.49 5.50
N LYS A 49 9.85 0.16 4.37
CA LYS A 49 11.21 -0.35 4.34
C LYS A 49 12.21 0.65 4.89
N LYS A 50 12.05 1.92 4.54
CA LYS A 50 12.92 2.99 5.05
C LYS A 50 12.76 3.17 6.55
N LEU A 51 11.55 3.07 7.06
CA LEU A 51 11.29 3.20 8.50
C LEU A 51 11.87 2.03 9.30
N ASN A 52 11.99 0.87 8.69
CA ASN A 52 12.56 -0.32 9.33
C ASN A 52 14.09 -0.40 9.20
N ALA A 53 14.66 0.44 8.39
CA ALA A 53 16.10 0.43 8.17
C ALA A 53 16.88 1.07 9.35
#